data_72f8fc43988317aa55ac77688950dcbf
#
_entry.id   72f8fc43988317aa55ac77688950dcbf
#
_cell.length_a   1.000
_cell.length_b   1.000
_cell.length_c   1.000
_cell.angle_alpha   90.00
_cell.angle_beta   90.00
_cell.angle_gamma   90.00
#
_symmetry.space_group_name_H-M   'P 1'
#
loop_
_entity.id
_entity.type
_entity.pdbx_description
1 polymer ?
#
loop_
_entity_poly.entity_id
_entity_poly.type
_entity_poly.pdbx_seq_one_letter_code
_entity_poly.pdbx_strand_id
1 'polypeptide(L)'
;MMRISLKTRIVCLQLCLTLVSTLQAADKFVSFIREEGTLELVTSQQRSFSILCADEEHKGVLTAVHNLQEDFYKVADIRPALVADAKQKGSADGQNVRILIGSFDESPFIKQLVKSKKLDARELKGKNEKFIITTVKDPVEGIPGEVLLIAGSDKRGTIYGVYELSRQIGVSPWYWWADVPAERHEELYIKKGVYTDGEPAVKYRGIFINDEWPCMGGWTTERYGGFNSKMYVHVYELLLRLKANFLWPAMWSAAFYADDPMNSPLADEMGIIIGTSHHEPMARNHQEYARNRKVYGAWNYQTNKDGIDRFFREGIERMRGKEEVVTIAMRGDGDAPMGPDTDTKLLENIVKEQRRIIAEVTGKSASKTPQLWALYSEVLEYYDQGMQIPDDVMILLCDDNWGDVRRLPEP
;
A
#
# COMPACT_ATOMS: atom_id res chain seq x y z
N MET A 1 38.57 -35.41 12.00
CA MET A 1 37.11 -35.52 11.86
C MET A 1 36.50 -35.64 13.25
N MET A 2 35.95 -34.56 13.78
CA MET A 2 35.37 -34.54 15.14
C MET A 2 33.92 -35.10 15.05
N ARG A 3 33.67 -36.23 15.69
CA ARG A 3 32.34 -36.83 15.78
C ARG A 3 31.51 -36.04 16.80
N ILE A 4 30.58 -35.24 16.32
CA ILE A 4 29.59 -34.54 17.16
C ILE A 4 28.67 -35.60 17.78
N SER A 5 28.55 -35.58 19.12
CA SER A 5 27.80 -36.62 19.86
C SER A 5 26.29 -36.53 19.53
N LEU A 6 25.60 -37.66 19.62
CA LEU A 6 24.16 -37.75 19.36
C LEU A 6 23.34 -36.79 20.25
N LYS A 7 23.78 -36.57 21.51
CA LYS A 7 23.15 -35.61 22.43
C LYS A 7 23.24 -34.16 21.92
N THR A 8 24.39 -33.77 21.35
CA THR A 8 24.59 -32.43 20.76
C THR A 8 23.71 -32.21 19.52
N ARG A 9 23.50 -33.25 18.73
CA ARG A 9 22.59 -33.23 17.56
C ARG A 9 21.14 -33.08 17.96
N ILE A 10 20.67 -33.74 19.04
CA ILE A 10 19.32 -33.66 19.57
C ILE A 10 19.05 -32.24 20.15
N VAL A 11 20.02 -31.68 20.89
CA VAL A 11 19.91 -30.32 21.43
C VAL A 11 19.88 -29.25 20.30
N CYS A 12 20.70 -29.40 19.26
CA CYS A 12 20.63 -28.52 18.08
C CYS A 12 19.31 -28.69 17.32
N LEU A 13 18.76 -29.89 17.20
CA LEU A 13 17.46 -30.10 16.56
C LEU A 13 16.31 -29.54 17.39
N GLN A 14 16.36 -29.61 18.71
CA GLN A 14 15.39 -28.97 19.59
C GLN A 14 15.52 -27.43 19.61
N LEU A 15 16.73 -26.87 19.56
CA LEU A 15 16.93 -25.43 19.40
C LEU A 15 16.46 -24.91 18.03
N CYS A 16 16.63 -25.68 16.95
CA CYS A 16 16.09 -25.32 15.64
C CYS A 16 14.56 -25.40 15.59
N LEU A 17 13.93 -26.30 16.34
CA LEU A 17 12.49 -26.42 16.43
C LEU A 17 11.83 -25.32 17.30
N THR A 18 12.59 -24.68 18.21
CA THR A 18 12.12 -23.55 19.01
C THR A 18 12.37 -22.19 18.36
N LEU A 19 13.09 -22.14 17.25
CA LEU A 19 13.32 -20.95 16.41
C LEU A 19 12.45 -20.91 15.16
N VAL A 20 11.45 -21.80 15.04
CA VAL A 20 10.28 -21.49 14.23
C VAL A 20 9.51 -20.44 15.03
N SER A 21 9.92 -19.16 14.89
CA SER A 21 9.04 -18.06 15.16
C SER A 21 7.77 -18.37 14.38
N THR A 22 6.75 -18.78 15.09
CA THR A 22 5.39 -18.81 14.56
C THR A 22 5.18 -17.43 13.94
N LEU A 23 5.11 -17.36 12.62
CA LEU A 23 4.36 -16.32 11.95
C LEU A 23 2.95 -16.44 12.54
N GLN A 24 2.73 -15.77 13.66
CA GLN A 24 1.44 -15.68 14.28
C GLN A 24 0.62 -14.82 13.32
N ALA A 25 -0.19 -15.49 12.51
CA ALA A 25 -1.35 -14.83 11.93
C ALA A 25 -2.05 -14.13 13.09
N ALA A 26 -2.39 -12.85 12.95
CA ALA A 26 -3.02 -12.07 13.99
C ALA A 26 -4.10 -12.93 14.67
N ASP A 27 -4.03 -13.06 15.97
CA ASP A 27 -4.93 -13.93 16.74
C ASP A 27 -6.38 -13.63 16.36
N LYS A 28 -7.18 -14.68 16.19
CA LYS A 28 -8.57 -14.56 15.80
C LYS A 28 -9.35 -13.82 16.88
N PHE A 29 -9.71 -12.56 16.65
CA PHE A 29 -10.45 -11.74 17.63
C PHE A 29 -11.96 -11.66 17.34
N VAL A 30 -12.41 -12.09 16.17
CA VAL A 30 -13.83 -12.21 15.85
C VAL A 30 -14.30 -13.62 16.13
N SER A 31 -15.46 -13.75 16.78
CA SER A 31 -16.19 -15.01 17.00
C SER A 31 -17.61 -14.88 16.45
N PHE A 32 -18.15 -15.97 15.92
CA PHE A 32 -19.53 -16.06 15.44
C PHE A 32 -20.45 -16.78 16.43
N ILE A 33 -19.89 -17.15 17.57
CA ILE A 33 -20.63 -17.75 18.70
C ILE A 33 -20.32 -16.90 19.94
N ARG A 34 -21.31 -16.80 20.81
CA ARG A 34 -21.19 -16.07 22.09
C ARG A 34 -20.20 -16.79 23.00
N GLU A 35 -19.18 -16.07 23.45
CA GLU A 35 -18.25 -16.51 24.47
C GLU A 35 -18.31 -15.52 25.65
N GLU A 36 -18.00 -16.01 26.88
CA GLU A 36 -18.00 -15.14 28.05
C GLU A 36 -16.98 -14.00 27.91
N GLY A 37 -17.40 -12.78 28.24
CA GLY A 37 -16.52 -11.60 28.21
C GLY A 37 -16.30 -11.00 26.83
N THR A 38 -16.93 -11.47 25.76
CA THR A 38 -16.86 -10.84 24.43
C THR A 38 -17.69 -9.56 24.35
N LEU A 39 -17.28 -8.62 23.48
CA LEU A 39 -18.10 -7.48 23.08
C LEU A 39 -19.05 -7.91 21.97
N GLU A 40 -20.34 -7.69 22.17
CA GLU A 40 -21.38 -7.97 21.17
C GLU A 40 -21.41 -6.87 20.11
N LEU A 41 -21.14 -7.18 18.85
CA LEU A 41 -21.31 -6.26 17.71
C LEU A 41 -22.66 -6.43 17.04
N VAL A 42 -23.01 -7.66 16.69
CA VAL A 42 -24.28 -8.03 16.05
C VAL A 42 -24.87 -9.22 16.78
N THR A 43 -26.12 -9.11 17.18
CA THR A 43 -26.90 -10.22 17.78
C THR A 43 -28.32 -10.20 17.23
N SER A 44 -29.10 -11.25 17.52
CA SER A 44 -30.52 -11.30 17.15
C SER A 44 -31.34 -10.15 17.74
N GLN A 45 -30.89 -9.59 18.89
CA GLN A 45 -31.55 -8.47 19.57
C GLN A 45 -31.00 -7.13 19.21
N GLN A 46 -29.78 -7.06 18.63
CA GLN A 46 -29.08 -5.84 18.24
C GLN A 46 -28.56 -5.96 16.81
N ARG A 47 -29.38 -5.50 15.88
CA ARG A 47 -29.06 -5.54 14.45
C ARG A 47 -28.71 -4.15 13.87
N SER A 48 -28.47 -3.15 14.74
CA SER A 48 -28.01 -1.82 14.32
C SER A 48 -27.00 -1.28 15.31
N PHE A 49 -25.97 -0.61 14.80
CA PHE A 49 -24.98 0.11 15.58
C PHE A 49 -24.33 1.19 14.71
N SER A 50 -23.49 2.03 15.32
CA SER A 50 -22.78 3.11 14.62
C SER A 50 -21.27 2.91 14.70
N ILE A 51 -20.58 3.36 13.66
CA ILE A 51 -19.12 3.53 13.58
C ILE A 51 -18.82 5.01 13.76
N LEU A 52 -18.03 5.37 14.77
CA LEU A 52 -17.54 6.71 15.00
C LEU A 52 -16.20 6.90 14.30
N CYS A 53 -16.16 7.81 13.31
CA CYS A 53 -14.96 8.22 12.60
C CYS A 53 -15.09 9.71 12.27
N ALA A 54 -14.11 10.52 12.60
CA ALA A 54 -14.17 11.97 12.37
C ALA A 54 -14.14 12.31 10.87
N ASP A 55 -14.84 13.37 10.46
CA ASP A 55 -14.86 13.85 9.07
C ASP A 55 -13.49 14.40 8.62
N GLU A 56 -12.68 14.86 9.58
CA GLU A 56 -11.33 15.36 9.33
C GLU A 56 -10.30 14.27 9.09
N GLU A 57 -10.70 13.00 9.19
CA GLU A 57 -9.80 11.87 8.97
C GLU A 57 -9.32 11.79 7.51
N HIS A 58 -8.18 11.15 7.27
CA HIS A 58 -7.68 10.92 5.92
C HIS A 58 -8.76 10.31 5.02
N LYS A 59 -8.92 10.82 3.82
CA LYS A 59 -9.95 10.33 2.88
C LYS A 59 -9.85 8.84 2.58
N GLY A 60 -8.61 8.29 2.50
CA GLY A 60 -8.41 6.86 2.34
C GLY A 60 -8.94 6.04 3.52
N VAL A 61 -8.87 6.58 4.75
CA VAL A 61 -9.47 5.97 5.93
C VAL A 61 -10.99 6.01 5.83
N LEU A 62 -11.57 7.16 5.45
CA LEU A 62 -13.02 7.27 5.24
C LEU A 62 -13.52 6.31 4.17
N THR A 63 -12.77 6.15 3.07
CA THR A 63 -13.06 5.14 2.04
C THR A 63 -13.04 3.72 2.61
N ALA A 64 -12.05 3.37 3.43
CA ALA A 64 -11.99 2.05 4.06
C ALA A 64 -13.14 1.82 5.06
N VAL A 65 -13.58 2.88 5.77
CA VAL A 65 -14.74 2.80 6.67
C VAL A 65 -16.04 2.58 5.89
N HIS A 66 -16.23 3.24 4.74
CA HIS A 66 -17.36 2.97 3.85
C HIS A 66 -17.33 1.52 3.31
N ASN A 67 -16.16 1.02 2.93
CA ASN A 67 -16.03 -0.38 2.51
C ASN A 67 -16.37 -1.34 3.66
N LEU A 68 -16.00 -1.01 4.90
CA LEU A 68 -16.37 -1.80 6.07
C LEU A 68 -17.90 -1.87 6.29
N GLN A 69 -18.64 -0.76 6.05
CA GLN A 69 -20.12 -0.80 6.07
C GLN A 69 -20.67 -1.80 5.07
N GLU A 70 -20.14 -1.80 3.84
CA GLU A 70 -20.56 -2.76 2.81
C GLU A 70 -20.13 -4.20 3.16
N ASP A 71 -19.01 -4.36 3.85
CA ASP A 71 -18.54 -5.67 4.32
C ASP A 71 -19.47 -6.22 5.42
N PHE A 72 -19.92 -5.40 6.36
CA PHE A 72 -20.97 -5.80 7.31
C PHE A 72 -22.29 -6.17 6.62
N TYR A 73 -22.65 -5.46 5.54
CA TYR A 73 -23.84 -5.81 4.76
C TYR A 73 -23.70 -7.17 4.09
N LYS A 74 -22.54 -7.46 3.49
CA LYS A 74 -22.28 -8.77 2.88
C LYS A 74 -22.35 -9.93 3.89
N VAL A 75 -21.84 -9.70 5.10
CA VAL A 75 -21.71 -10.74 6.13
C VAL A 75 -22.99 -10.89 6.98
N ALA A 76 -23.55 -9.77 7.47
CA ALA A 76 -24.60 -9.78 8.47
C ALA A 76 -25.92 -9.10 8.03
N ASP A 77 -26.00 -8.64 6.78
CA ASP A 77 -27.15 -7.92 6.22
C ASP A 77 -27.51 -6.64 7.01
N ILE A 78 -26.48 -5.94 7.51
CA ILE A 78 -26.61 -4.66 8.21
C ILE A 78 -25.62 -3.65 7.65
N ARG A 79 -26.00 -2.37 7.59
CA ARG A 79 -25.08 -1.26 7.33
C ARG A 79 -25.01 -0.39 8.56
N PRO A 80 -23.90 -0.45 9.33
CA PRO A 80 -23.72 0.44 10.47
C PRO A 80 -23.80 1.91 10.05
N ALA A 81 -24.42 2.77 10.84
CA ALA A 81 -24.45 4.19 10.58
C ALA A 81 -23.05 4.80 10.79
N LEU A 82 -22.66 5.81 10.00
CA LEU A 82 -21.44 6.56 10.23
C LEU A 82 -21.77 7.83 11.03
N VAL A 83 -20.98 8.08 12.06
CA VAL A 83 -21.11 9.25 12.95
C VAL A 83 -19.75 9.94 13.01
N ALA A 84 -19.72 11.22 12.68
CA ALA A 84 -18.50 12.04 12.70
C ALA A 84 -18.28 12.76 14.03
N ASP A 85 -19.35 13.04 14.76
CA ASP A 85 -19.32 13.76 16.04
C ASP A 85 -20.00 12.94 17.16
N ALA A 86 -19.26 12.71 18.24
CA ALA A 86 -19.76 12.05 19.45
C ALA A 86 -20.93 12.83 20.13
N LYS A 87 -21.08 14.12 19.82
CA LYS A 87 -22.09 15.03 20.41
C LYS A 87 -23.33 15.22 19.54
N GLN A 88 -23.43 14.56 18.41
CA GLN A 88 -24.62 14.62 17.56
C GLN A 88 -25.86 14.10 18.33
N LYS A 89 -26.46 14.99 19.13
CA LYS A 89 -27.69 14.75 19.85
C LYS A 89 -28.86 14.80 18.86
N GLY A 90 -29.52 13.68 18.65
CA GLY A 90 -30.81 13.68 17.97
C GLY A 90 -31.05 12.66 16.89
N SER A 91 -30.07 11.94 16.41
CA SER A 91 -30.33 10.72 15.67
C SER A 91 -30.32 9.53 16.62
N ALA A 92 -31.29 8.65 16.48
CA ALA A 92 -31.31 7.35 17.19
C ALA A 92 -30.00 6.56 16.95
N ASP A 93 -29.26 6.93 15.91
CA ASP A 93 -28.03 6.30 15.42
C ASP A 93 -26.77 6.67 16.24
N GLY A 94 -26.71 7.88 16.84
CA GLY A 94 -25.54 8.32 17.62
C GLY A 94 -25.43 7.69 19.02
N GLN A 95 -26.48 7.02 19.52
CA GLN A 95 -26.52 6.45 20.87
C GLN A 95 -25.92 5.04 20.97
N ASN A 96 -25.65 4.36 19.86
CA ASN A 96 -25.18 2.98 19.86
C ASN A 96 -23.87 2.81 19.08
N VAL A 97 -22.87 3.64 19.36
CA VAL A 97 -21.54 3.48 18.80
C VAL A 97 -20.91 2.20 19.36
N ARG A 98 -20.49 1.31 18.45
CA ARG A 98 -19.82 0.05 18.80
C ARG A 98 -18.40 -0.03 18.28
N ILE A 99 -18.05 0.79 17.28
CA ILE A 99 -16.71 0.83 16.72
C ILE A 99 -16.25 2.30 16.67
N LEU A 100 -15.02 2.54 17.11
CA LEU A 100 -14.33 3.83 16.97
C LEU A 100 -13.09 3.62 16.11
N ILE A 101 -12.95 4.42 15.05
CA ILE A 101 -11.84 4.32 14.09
C ILE A 101 -11.13 5.66 13.98
N GLY A 102 -9.79 5.65 13.94
CA GLY A 102 -9.03 6.86 13.68
C GLY A 102 -7.53 6.65 13.63
N SER A 103 -6.85 7.63 12.99
CA SER A 103 -5.39 7.71 12.93
C SER A 103 -4.82 8.53 14.09
N PHE A 104 -3.57 8.25 14.43
CA PHE A 104 -2.86 8.97 15.51
C PHE A 104 -2.56 10.43 15.13
N ASP A 105 -2.32 10.68 13.87
CA ASP A 105 -1.97 12.00 13.33
C ASP A 105 -3.17 12.93 13.14
N GLU A 106 -4.31 12.44 12.65
CA GLU A 106 -5.46 13.30 12.34
C GLU A 106 -6.60 13.20 13.36
N SER A 107 -6.96 12.00 13.82
CA SER A 107 -8.19 11.80 14.60
C SER A 107 -8.23 12.57 15.93
N PRO A 108 -9.22 13.44 16.14
CA PRO A 108 -9.42 14.11 17.44
C PRO A 108 -9.78 13.10 18.54
N PHE A 109 -10.46 12.02 18.22
CA PHE A 109 -10.85 10.98 19.18
C PHE A 109 -9.63 10.19 19.67
N ILE A 110 -8.71 9.84 18.78
CA ILE A 110 -7.46 9.17 19.16
C ILE A 110 -6.60 10.08 20.06
N LYS A 111 -6.48 11.37 19.71
CA LYS A 111 -5.81 12.37 20.55
C LYS A 111 -6.45 12.49 21.95
N GLN A 112 -7.78 12.40 22.04
CA GLN A 112 -8.50 12.39 23.32
C GLN A 112 -8.25 11.13 24.13
N LEU A 113 -8.24 9.94 23.50
CA LEU A 113 -7.94 8.66 24.15
C LEU A 113 -6.52 8.65 24.73
N VAL A 114 -5.55 9.17 24.00
CA VAL A 114 -4.16 9.32 24.48
C VAL A 114 -4.10 10.29 25.69
N LYS A 115 -4.75 11.44 25.60
CA LYS A 115 -4.79 12.43 26.70
C LYS A 115 -5.46 11.86 27.96
N SER A 116 -6.50 11.06 27.82
CA SER A 116 -7.19 10.39 28.94
C SER A 116 -6.50 9.12 29.42
N LYS A 117 -5.34 8.75 28.84
CA LYS A 117 -4.58 7.52 29.15
C LYS A 117 -5.35 6.21 28.90
N LYS A 118 -6.35 6.24 28.03
CA LYS A 118 -7.10 5.05 27.58
C LYS A 118 -6.41 4.35 26.40
N LEU A 119 -5.50 5.05 25.72
CA LEU A 119 -4.61 4.52 24.69
C LEU A 119 -3.18 4.97 24.99
N ASP A 120 -2.23 4.04 24.98
CA ASP A 120 -0.80 4.38 25.15
C ASP A 120 -0.24 4.91 23.83
N ALA A 121 0.17 6.18 23.83
CA ALA A 121 0.74 6.83 22.66
C ALA A 121 1.97 6.11 22.10
N ARG A 122 2.76 5.39 22.94
CA ARG A 122 3.98 4.68 22.54
C ARG A 122 3.72 3.57 21.54
N GLU A 123 2.51 3.06 21.53
CA GLU A 123 2.11 1.98 20.63
C GLU A 123 1.97 2.46 19.17
N LEU A 124 1.71 3.76 18.93
CA LEU A 124 1.45 4.31 17.61
C LEU A 124 2.43 5.42 17.21
N LYS A 125 2.86 6.26 18.17
CA LYS A 125 3.70 7.42 17.89
C LYS A 125 5.03 7.03 17.27
N GLY A 126 5.31 7.58 16.09
CA GLY A 126 6.56 7.33 15.35
C GLY A 126 6.67 5.93 14.76
N LYS A 127 5.57 5.18 14.74
CA LYS A 127 5.44 3.91 14.06
C LYS A 127 4.96 4.12 12.63
N ASN A 128 5.29 3.16 11.76
CA ASN A 128 4.89 3.18 10.36
C ASN A 128 3.89 2.07 10.09
N GLU A 129 2.75 2.42 9.51
CA GLU A 129 1.73 1.47 9.03
C GLU A 129 1.28 0.45 10.09
N LYS A 130 1.43 0.81 11.37
CA LYS A 130 1.01 -0.03 12.51
C LYS A 130 -0.43 0.29 12.88
N PHE A 131 -1.19 -0.73 13.25
CA PHE A 131 -2.52 -0.58 13.86
C PHE A 131 -2.60 -1.31 15.21
N ILE A 132 -3.60 -0.91 15.99
CA ILE A 132 -4.06 -1.59 17.18
C ILE A 132 -5.56 -1.75 17.09
N ILE A 133 -6.04 -2.96 17.38
CA ILE A 133 -7.45 -3.29 17.56
C ILE A 133 -7.61 -3.77 19.02
N THR A 134 -8.49 -3.10 19.76
CA THR A 134 -8.76 -3.43 21.17
C THR A 134 -10.15 -2.95 21.59
N THR A 135 -10.61 -3.33 22.78
CA THR A 135 -11.83 -2.76 23.34
C THR A 135 -11.52 -1.65 24.34
N VAL A 136 -12.31 -0.59 24.36
CA VAL A 136 -12.16 0.54 25.27
C VAL A 136 -13.51 0.88 25.90
N LYS A 137 -13.56 1.01 27.23
CA LYS A 137 -14.75 1.41 27.95
C LYS A 137 -14.86 2.94 28.03
N ASP A 138 -16.08 3.47 27.74
CA ASP A 138 -16.40 4.90 27.76
C ASP A 138 -15.32 5.72 27.02
N PRO A 139 -15.08 5.46 25.71
CA PRO A 139 -13.87 5.93 25.02
C PRO A 139 -13.72 7.45 25.05
N VAL A 140 -14.77 8.17 24.72
CA VAL A 140 -14.79 9.64 24.68
C VAL A 140 -16.09 10.14 25.30
N GLU A 141 -16.13 11.47 25.63
CA GLU A 141 -17.34 12.09 26.16
C GLU A 141 -18.53 11.94 25.19
N GLY A 142 -19.65 11.47 25.67
CA GLY A 142 -20.87 11.25 24.89
C GLY A 142 -21.03 9.83 24.35
N ILE A 143 -20.02 8.98 24.42
CA ILE A 143 -20.06 7.57 24.00
C ILE A 143 -19.92 6.67 25.24
N PRO A 144 -21.03 6.23 25.84
CA PRO A 144 -21.00 5.34 27.00
C PRO A 144 -20.81 3.88 26.56
N GLY A 145 -20.27 3.08 27.48
CA GLY A 145 -20.13 1.64 27.29
C GLY A 145 -18.82 1.22 26.64
N GLU A 146 -18.76 -0.04 26.24
CA GLU A 146 -17.57 -0.64 25.63
C GLU A 146 -17.67 -0.60 24.11
N VAL A 147 -16.60 -0.17 23.44
CA VAL A 147 -16.50 -0.11 21.98
C VAL A 147 -15.24 -0.84 21.49
N LEU A 148 -15.29 -1.33 20.26
CA LEU A 148 -14.10 -1.75 19.52
C LEU A 148 -13.35 -0.52 19.02
N LEU A 149 -12.10 -0.37 19.42
CA LEU A 149 -11.20 0.66 18.93
C LEU A 149 -10.31 0.09 17.81
N ILE A 150 -10.27 0.77 16.67
CA ILE A 150 -9.28 0.56 15.61
C ILE A 150 -8.48 1.84 15.49
N ALA A 151 -7.22 1.81 15.92
CA ALA A 151 -6.34 2.96 15.92
C ALA A 151 -5.09 2.66 15.09
N GLY A 152 -4.79 3.51 14.11
CA GLY A 152 -3.57 3.41 13.30
C GLY A 152 -2.53 4.46 13.65
N SER A 153 -1.25 4.16 13.42
CA SER A 153 -0.14 5.11 13.57
C SER A 153 -0.19 6.25 12.54
N ASP A 154 -0.77 5.96 11.39
CA ASP A 154 -0.88 6.81 10.21
C ASP A 154 -2.07 6.37 9.34
N LYS A 155 -2.25 7.02 8.18
CA LYS A 155 -3.28 6.70 7.18
C LYS A 155 -3.36 5.19 6.89
N ARG A 156 -2.24 4.58 6.49
CA ARG A 156 -2.21 3.16 6.09
C ARG A 156 -2.38 2.21 7.25
N GLY A 157 -1.76 2.48 8.38
CA GLY A 157 -1.98 1.69 9.59
C GLY A 157 -3.46 1.62 9.96
N THR A 158 -4.18 2.74 9.89
CA THR A 158 -5.62 2.79 10.16
C THR A 158 -6.41 1.96 9.13
N ILE A 159 -6.13 2.12 7.84
CA ILE A 159 -6.75 1.35 6.75
C ILE A 159 -6.53 -0.15 6.94
N TYR A 160 -5.31 -0.57 7.29
CA TYR A 160 -4.99 -1.99 7.52
C TYR A 160 -5.76 -2.55 8.73
N GLY A 161 -5.92 -1.77 9.79
CA GLY A 161 -6.75 -2.18 10.93
C GLY A 161 -8.22 -2.35 10.56
N VAL A 162 -8.77 -1.46 9.73
CA VAL A 162 -10.14 -1.57 9.20
C VAL A 162 -10.30 -2.83 8.35
N TYR A 163 -9.39 -3.07 7.40
CA TYR A 163 -9.47 -4.26 6.55
C TYR A 163 -9.10 -5.56 7.28
N GLU A 164 -8.37 -5.47 8.40
CA GLU A 164 -8.18 -6.63 9.27
C GLU A 164 -9.51 -7.05 9.90
N LEU A 165 -10.33 -6.10 10.36
CA LEU A 165 -11.68 -6.42 10.82
C LEU A 165 -12.53 -7.00 9.69
N SER A 166 -12.50 -6.40 8.49
CA SER A 166 -13.19 -6.93 7.30
C SER A 166 -12.83 -8.39 7.01
N ARG A 167 -11.54 -8.71 7.05
CA ARG A 167 -11.04 -10.08 6.85
C ARG A 167 -11.55 -11.04 7.93
N GLN A 168 -11.53 -10.60 9.18
CA GLN A 168 -11.90 -11.45 10.31
C GLN A 168 -13.41 -11.70 10.42
N ILE A 169 -14.25 -10.77 9.96
CA ILE A 169 -15.69 -11.02 9.84
C ILE A 169 -16.05 -11.91 8.65
N GLY A 170 -15.09 -12.26 7.76
CA GLY A 170 -15.30 -13.23 6.69
C GLY A 170 -15.31 -12.67 5.28
N VAL A 171 -14.81 -11.43 5.04
CA VAL A 171 -14.68 -10.86 3.70
C VAL A 171 -13.26 -11.08 3.18
N SER A 172 -13.13 -11.90 2.14
CA SER A 172 -11.86 -12.13 1.46
C SER A 172 -11.34 -10.85 0.78
N PRO A 173 -10.02 -10.55 0.80
CA PRO A 173 -9.44 -9.52 -0.07
C PRO A 173 -9.79 -9.70 -1.55
N TRP A 174 -10.02 -10.94 -1.98
CA TRP A 174 -10.31 -11.33 -3.34
C TRP A 174 -11.81 -11.34 -3.70
N TYR A 175 -12.67 -10.82 -2.80
CA TYR A 175 -14.12 -10.87 -2.97
C TYR A 175 -14.59 -10.31 -4.33
N TRP A 176 -13.93 -9.26 -4.81
CA TRP A 176 -14.27 -8.59 -6.06
C TRP A 176 -13.52 -9.18 -7.26
N TRP A 177 -12.21 -9.48 -7.11
CA TRP A 177 -11.36 -9.94 -8.20
C TRP A 177 -11.56 -11.42 -8.57
N ALA A 178 -11.92 -12.23 -7.62
CA ALA A 178 -12.10 -13.67 -7.77
C ALA A 178 -13.50 -14.16 -7.35
N ASP A 179 -14.46 -13.25 -7.24
CA ASP A 179 -15.85 -13.53 -6.87
C ASP A 179 -16.01 -14.40 -5.62
N VAL A 180 -15.09 -14.23 -4.64
CA VAL A 180 -15.13 -14.99 -3.39
C VAL A 180 -16.29 -14.49 -2.52
N PRO A 181 -17.34 -15.27 -2.29
CA PRO A 181 -18.48 -14.83 -1.51
C PRO A 181 -18.10 -14.64 -0.04
N ALA A 182 -18.68 -13.63 0.60
CA ALA A 182 -18.63 -13.54 2.05
C ALA A 182 -19.56 -14.60 2.68
N GLU A 183 -19.06 -15.29 3.69
CA GLU A 183 -19.88 -16.20 4.46
C GLU A 183 -20.83 -15.40 5.38
N ARG A 184 -22.13 -15.74 5.38
CA ARG A 184 -23.12 -15.01 6.18
C ARG A 184 -23.15 -15.51 7.62
N HIS A 185 -23.18 -14.55 8.55
CA HIS A 185 -23.28 -14.78 9.98
C HIS A 185 -24.34 -13.88 10.60
N GLU A 186 -25.21 -14.45 11.42
CA GLU A 186 -26.25 -13.70 12.12
C GLU A 186 -25.73 -12.97 13.35
N GLU A 187 -24.63 -13.46 13.93
CA GLU A 187 -24.03 -12.94 15.15
C GLU A 187 -22.54 -12.69 15.00
N LEU A 188 -22.05 -11.59 15.54
CA LEU A 188 -20.65 -11.18 15.55
C LEU A 188 -20.24 -10.69 16.93
N TYR A 189 -19.18 -11.28 17.45
CA TYR A 189 -18.61 -10.99 18.78
C TYR A 189 -17.13 -10.67 18.65
N ILE A 190 -16.63 -9.77 19.52
CA ILE A 190 -15.22 -9.42 19.60
C ILE A 190 -14.63 -9.97 20.90
N LYS A 191 -13.59 -10.77 20.80
CA LYS A 191 -12.79 -11.22 21.95
C LYS A 191 -11.96 -10.08 22.48
N LYS A 192 -11.94 -9.90 23.79
CA LYS A 192 -11.11 -8.84 24.40
C LYS A 192 -9.62 -9.17 24.30
N GLY A 193 -8.85 -8.16 24.00
CA GLY A 193 -7.40 -8.28 23.81
C GLY A 193 -6.82 -7.07 23.11
N VAL A 194 -5.53 -7.14 22.80
CA VAL A 194 -4.84 -6.17 21.96
C VAL A 194 -4.28 -6.92 20.75
N TYR A 195 -4.74 -6.54 19.57
CA TYR A 195 -4.42 -7.20 18.32
C TYR A 195 -3.69 -6.22 17.39
N THR A 196 -2.58 -6.68 16.83
CA THR A 196 -1.73 -5.89 15.94
C THR A 196 -0.81 -6.82 15.15
N ASP A 197 -0.44 -6.43 13.94
CA ASP A 197 0.62 -7.11 13.16
C ASP A 197 2.00 -6.47 13.43
N GLY A 198 2.04 -5.37 14.21
CA GLY A 198 3.25 -4.57 14.37
C GLY A 198 3.51 -3.66 13.17
N GLU A 199 4.75 -3.19 13.04
CA GLU A 199 5.22 -2.46 11.86
C GLU A 199 5.65 -3.45 10.77
N PRO A 200 5.31 -3.20 9.49
CA PRO A 200 5.79 -4.05 8.40
C PRO A 200 7.32 -4.08 8.32
N ALA A 201 7.90 -5.27 8.20
CA ALA A 201 9.35 -5.43 8.06
C ALA A 201 9.90 -4.88 6.73
N VAL A 202 9.05 -4.82 5.69
CA VAL A 202 9.40 -4.31 4.35
C VAL A 202 8.59 -3.06 4.07
N LYS A 203 9.26 -1.96 3.72
CA LYS A 203 8.64 -0.65 3.53
C LYS A 203 7.68 -0.61 2.33
N TYR A 204 8.11 -1.11 1.17
CA TYR A 204 7.32 -1.11 -0.06
C TYR A 204 6.90 -2.54 -0.40
N ARG A 205 5.60 -2.76 -0.52
CA ARG A 205 4.98 -4.07 -0.78
C ARG A 205 3.89 -3.87 -1.82
N GLY A 206 4.00 -4.55 -2.95
CA GLY A 206 3.04 -4.28 -4.03
C GLY A 206 3.15 -5.25 -5.19
N ILE A 207 2.55 -4.86 -6.28
CA ILE A 207 2.54 -5.61 -7.54
C ILE A 207 2.97 -4.72 -8.69
N PHE A 208 3.35 -5.37 -9.78
CA PHE A 208 3.52 -4.77 -11.10
C PHE A 208 2.46 -5.34 -12.03
N ILE A 209 1.67 -4.47 -12.67
CA ILE A 209 0.77 -4.88 -13.76
C ILE A 209 1.60 -4.88 -15.03
N ASN A 210 2.11 -6.06 -15.38
CA ASN A 210 3.00 -6.28 -16.52
C ASN A 210 2.34 -7.23 -17.53
N ASP A 211 2.70 -7.13 -18.79
CA ASP A 211 2.19 -7.97 -19.89
C ASP A 211 0.66 -8.08 -19.89
N GLU A 212 0.00 -6.97 -19.64
CA GLU A 212 -1.44 -6.88 -19.43
C GLU A 212 -2.28 -7.25 -20.67
N TRP A 213 -1.69 -7.26 -21.85
CA TRP A 213 -2.40 -7.63 -23.08
C TRP A 213 -2.15 -9.09 -23.48
N PRO A 214 -3.17 -9.78 -24.06
CA PRO A 214 -4.53 -9.28 -24.37
C PRO A 214 -5.51 -9.37 -23.19
N CYS A 215 -5.18 -10.09 -22.11
CA CYS A 215 -6.15 -10.47 -21.07
C CYS A 215 -6.68 -9.26 -20.29
N MET A 216 -5.86 -8.66 -19.43
CA MET A 216 -6.29 -7.56 -18.57
C MET A 216 -6.63 -6.31 -19.39
N GLY A 217 -5.82 -6.01 -20.42
CA GLY A 217 -6.04 -4.87 -21.30
C GLY A 217 -7.35 -4.97 -22.07
N GLY A 218 -7.70 -6.13 -22.61
CA GLY A 218 -8.98 -6.38 -23.26
C GLY A 218 -10.16 -6.22 -22.30
N TRP A 219 -10.06 -6.85 -21.13
CA TRP A 219 -11.09 -6.78 -20.09
C TRP A 219 -11.29 -5.36 -19.55
N THR A 220 -10.22 -4.60 -19.27
CA THR A 220 -10.34 -3.22 -18.79
C THR A 220 -10.93 -2.30 -19.85
N THR A 221 -10.55 -2.49 -21.11
CA THR A 221 -11.07 -1.70 -22.23
C THR A 221 -12.56 -1.91 -22.41
N GLU A 222 -13.02 -3.16 -22.38
CA GLU A 222 -14.44 -3.49 -22.50
C GLU A 222 -15.27 -2.92 -21.34
N ARG A 223 -14.77 -3.05 -20.11
CA ARG A 223 -15.53 -2.75 -18.90
C ARG A 223 -15.43 -1.30 -18.44
N TYR A 224 -14.31 -0.65 -18.67
CA TYR A 224 -14.01 0.70 -18.16
C TYR A 224 -13.56 1.68 -19.23
N GLY A 225 -13.37 1.24 -20.47
CA GLY A 225 -12.81 2.05 -21.55
C GLY A 225 -11.27 2.16 -21.51
N GLY A 226 -10.59 1.42 -20.66
CA GLY A 226 -9.14 1.38 -20.51
C GLY A 226 -8.65 1.40 -19.05
N PHE A 227 -7.35 1.55 -18.87
CA PHE A 227 -6.70 1.64 -17.56
C PHE A 227 -6.88 3.03 -16.94
N ASN A 228 -7.98 3.25 -16.23
CA ASN A 228 -8.35 4.52 -15.63
C ASN A 228 -8.70 4.38 -14.14
N SER A 229 -9.00 5.50 -13.47
CA SER A 229 -9.29 5.56 -12.04
C SER A 229 -10.46 4.66 -11.60
N LYS A 230 -11.46 4.43 -12.50
CA LYS A 230 -12.59 3.54 -12.20
C LYS A 230 -12.16 2.08 -12.07
N MET A 231 -11.12 1.69 -12.78
CA MET A 231 -10.52 0.35 -12.67
C MET A 231 -9.48 0.31 -11.53
N TYR A 232 -8.59 1.33 -11.47
CA TYR A 232 -7.52 1.32 -10.49
C TYR A 232 -8.01 1.38 -9.05
N VAL A 233 -9.17 1.96 -8.76
CA VAL A 233 -9.76 1.95 -7.41
C VAL A 233 -9.87 0.53 -6.85
N HIS A 234 -10.21 -0.46 -7.69
CA HIS A 234 -10.30 -1.86 -7.28
C HIS A 234 -8.93 -2.51 -7.07
N VAL A 235 -7.90 -2.08 -7.83
CA VAL A 235 -6.50 -2.50 -7.61
C VAL A 235 -5.99 -1.93 -6.28
N TYR A 236 -6.23 -0.66 -6.01
CA TYR A 236 -5.81 0.00 -4.78
C TYR A 236 -6.47 -0.63 -3.55
N GLU A 237 -7.78 -0.90 -3.62
CA GLU A 237 -8.50 -1.59 -2.56
C GLU A 237 -7.93 -2.99 -2.30
N LEU A 238 -7.68 -3.78 -3.34
CA LEU A 238 -7.07 -5.12 -3.19
C LEU A 238 -5.73 -5.05 -2.48
N LEU A 239 -4.84 -4.15 -2.93
CA LEU A 239 -3.52 -3.97 -2.32
C LEU A 239 -3.63 -3.61 -0.84
N LEU A 240 -4.50 -2.68 -0.48
CA LEU A 240 -4.71 -2.27 0.91
C LEU A 240 -5.31 -3.38 1.77
N ARG A 241 -6.25 -4.17 1.24
CA ARG A 241 -6.80 -5.35 1.93
C ARG A 241 -5.73 -6.44 2.15
N LEU A 242 -4.73 -6.52 1.28
CA LEU A 242 -3.57 -7.40 1.41
C LEU A 242 -2.41 -6.75 2.23
N LYS A 243 -2.65 -5.56 2.82
CA LYS A 243 -1.65 -4.79 3.57
C LYS A 243 -0.42 -4.43 2.73
N ALA A 244 -0.63 -4.25 1.44
CA ALA A 244 0.35 -3.71 0.49
C ALA A 244 0.14 -2.20 0.31
N ASN A 245 1.14 -1.51 -0.23
CA ASN A 245 1.14 -0.05 -0.34
C ASN A 245 1.75 0.47 -1.65
N PHE A 246 2.13 -0.41 -2.59
CA PHE A 246 2.92 -0.02 -3.75
C PHE A 246 2.37 -0.60 -5.05
N LEU A 247 2.41 0.19 -6.14
CA LEU A 247 1.98 -0.25 -7.46
C LEU A 247 2.91 0.28 -8.55
N TRP A 248 3.34 -0.60 -9.46
CA TRP A 248 3.72 -0.26 -10.81
C TRP A 248 2.51 -0.51 -11.73
N PRO A 249 1.92 0.56 -12.30
CA PRO A 249 0.72 0.44 -13.13
C PRO A 249 1.01 -0.15 -14.51
N ALA A 250 -0.06 -0.47 -15.24
CA ALA A 250 0.00 -0.93 -16.63
C ALA A 250 0.76 0.06 -17.52
N MET A 251 1.61 -0.46 -18.41
CA MET A 251 2.52 0.35 -19.22
C MET A 251 2.37 0.12 -20.74
N TRP A 252 2.05 -1.10 -21.16
CA TRP A 252 1.88 -1.40 -22.57
C TRP A 252 0.57 -0.82 -23.11
N SER A 253 0.65 0.07 -24.10
CA SER A 253 -0.47 0.82 -24.66
C SER A 253 -1.19 1.74 -23.68
N ALA A 254 -0.76 1.80 -22.41
CA ALA A 254 -1.30 2.66 -21.36
C ALA A 254 -0.31 3.75 -20.95
N ALA A 255 -0.84 4.87 -20.49
CA ALA A 255 -0.06 5.96 -19.92
C ALA A 255 -0.76 6.42 -18.63
N PHE A 256 -0.41 5.78 -17.52
CA PHE A 256 -1.07 5.93 -16.22
C PHE A 256 -1.40 7.37 -15.84
N TYR A 257 -0.43 8.29 -16.04
CA TYR A 257 -0.62 9.68 -15.68
C TYR A 257 -1.37 10.51 -16.73
N ALA A 258 -1.39 10.08 -17.99
CA ALA A 258 -1.96 10.85 -19.11
C ALA A 258 -3.35 10.35 -19.52
N ASP A 259 -3.61 9.05 -19.40
CA ASP A 259 -4.88 8.47 -19.83
C ASP A 259 -6.04 8.87 -18.89
N ASP A 260 -5.75 9.03 -17.59
CA ASP A 260 -6.70 9.59 -16.63
C ASP A 260 -5.95 10.40 -15.56
N PRO A 261 -6.17 11.73 -15.49
CA PRO A 261 -5.52 12.59 -14.52
C PRO A 261 -5.87 12.26 -13.05
N MET A 262 -6.92 11.47 -12.80
CA MET A 262 -7.33 11.04 -11.47
C MET A 262 -6.57 9.80 -10.97
N ASN A 263 -5.86 9.05 -11.83
CA ASN A 263 -5.16 7.83 -11.42
C ASN A 263 -4.19 8.05 -10.26
N SER A 264 -3.28 9.01 -10.38
CA SER A 264 -2.28 9.31 -9.34
C SER A 264 -2.86 10.02 -8.10
N PRO A 265 -3.72 11.04 -8.21
CA PRO A 265 -4.38 11.62 -7.03
C PRO A 265 -5.19 10.61 -6.22
N LEU A 266 -5.94 9.74 -6.86
CA LEU A 266 -6.72 8.70 -6.19
C LEU A 266 -5.82 7.67 -5.47
N ALA A 267 -4.70 7.29 -6.09
CA ALA A 267 -3.72 6.41 -5.47
C ALA A 267 -3.18 7.01 -4.16
N ASP A 268 -2.73 8.27 -4.20
CA ASP A 268 -2.21 8.98 -3.04
C ASP A 268 -3.28 9.16 -1.94
N GLU A 269 -4.50 9.54 -2.34
CA GLU A 269 -5.63 9.67 -1.43
C GLU A 269 -5.92 8.35 -0.70
N MET A 270 -5.97 7.24 -1.40
CA MET A 270 -6.20 5.93 -0.83
C MET A 270 -5.01 5.38 -0.05
N GLY A 271 -3.80 5.88 -0.27
CA GLY A 271 -2.59 5.45 0.44
C GLY A 271 -1.70 4.49 -0.37
N ILE A 272 -1.85 4.46 -1.70
CA ILE A 272 -0.99 3.69 -2.60
C ILE A 272 0.13 4.58 -3.13
N ILE A 273 1.35 4.11 -2.96
CA ILE A 273 2.56 4.71 -3.49
C ILE A 273 2.76 4.24 -4.93
N ILE A 274 2.88 5.18 -5.86
CA ILE A 274 3.10 4.85 -7.26
C ILE A 274 4.60 4.85 -7.58
N GLY A 275 5.04 3.86 -8.30
CA GLY A 275 6.28 3.86 -9.05
C GLY A 275 6.00 3.61 -10.52
N THR A 276 7.03 3.64 -11.34
CA THR A 276 6.94 3.32 -12.76
C THR A 276 7.95 2.24 -13.13
N SER A 277 7.69 1.52 -14.20
CA SER A 277 8.51 0.40 -14.65
C SER A 277 9.94 0.83 -15.04
N HIS A 278 10.80 -0.15 -15.25
CA HIS A 278 12.23 0.00 -15.56
C HIS A 278 12.56 0.86 -16.79
N HIS A 279 11.65 1.01 -17.74
CA HIS A 279 11.83 1.87 -18.93
C HIS A 279 10.94 3.11 -18.92
N GLU A 280 10.34 3.43 -17.80
CA GLU A 280 9.45 4.57 -17.58
C GLU A 280 10.00 5.53 -16.49
N PRO A 281 11.15 6.15 -16.71
CA PRO A 281 11.80 6.94 -15.67
C PRO A 281 11.10 8.27 -15.39
N MET A 282 11.40 8.83 -14.19
CA MET A 282 11.05 10.18 -13.78
C MET A 282 9.55 10.45 -13.66
N ALA A 283 8.79 9.48 -13.10
CA ALA A 283 7.33 9.55 -12.93
C ALA A 283 6.60 9.86 -14.25
N ARG A 284 7.06 9.26 -15.33
CA ARG A 284 6.48 9.37 -16.68
C ARG A 284 6.19 8.00 -17.25
N ASN A 285 5.32 7.97 -18.25
CA ASN A 285 5.07 6.75 -19.00
C ASN A 285 5.72 6.82 -20.39
N HIS A 286 6.28 5.72 -20.84
CA HIS A 286 6.88 5.65 -22.16
C HIS A 286 5.88 5.98 -23.27
N GLN A 287 4.63 5.58 -23.11
CA GLN A 287 3.55 5.89 -24.04
C GLN A 287 3.22 7.39 -24.12
N GLU A 288 3.42 8.16 -23.05
CA GLU A 288 3.29 9.63 -23.15
C GLU A 288 4.33 10.20 -24.11
N TYR A 289 5.58 9.73 -24.02
CA TYR A 289 6.64 10.14 -24.93
C TYR A 289 6.33 9.72 -26.37
N ALA A 290 5.98 8.47 -26.58
CA ALA A 290 5.67 7.90 -27.88
C ALA A 290 4.56 8.69 -28.60
N ARG A 291 3.51 9.07 -27.88
CA ARG A 291 2.37 9.87 -28.41
C ARG A 291 2.77 11.33 -28.69
N ASN A 292 3.82 11.85 -28.04
CA ASN A 292 4.22 13.24 -28.10
C ASN A 292 5.63 13.45 -28.70
N ARG A 293 6.12 12.55 -29.54
CA ARG A 293 7.46 12.63 -30.18
C ARG A 293 7.71 13.94 -30.93
N LYS A 294 6.69 14.53 -31.52
CA LYS A 294 6.79 15.84 -32.18
C LYS A 294 7.13 16.97 -31.21
N VAL A 295 6.79 16.82 -29.92
CA VAL A 295 7.03 17.82 -28.86
C VAL A 295 8.39 17.61 -28.21
N TYR A 296 8.78 16.36 -27.95
CA TYR A 296 9.95 16.02 -27.15
C TYR A 296 11.14 15.55 -27.99
N GLY A 297 10.95 15.20 -29.27
CA GLY A 297 12.02 14.76 -30.19
C GLY A 297 12.28 13.25 -30.13
N ALA A 298 13.50 12.84 -30.46
CA ALA A 298 13.91 11.44 -30.45
C ALA A 298 14.21 10.96 -29.02
N TRP A 299 13.88 9.68 -28.69
CA TRP A 299 14.29 9.05 -27.44
C TRP A 299 15.74 8.59 -27.50
N ASN A 300 16.63 9.57 -27.55
CA ASN A 300 18.09 9.37 -27.59
C ASN A 300 18.77 10.49 -26.81
N TYR A 301 19.31 10.14 -25.63
CA TYR A 301 19.89 11.16 -24.75
C TYR A 301 21.13 11.84 -25.26
N GLN A 302 21.93 11.19 -26.12
CA GLN A 302 23.13 11.77 -26.71
C GLN A 302 22.78 12.88 -27.72
N THR A 303 21.66 12.74 -28.44
CA THR A 303 21.29 13.67 -29.51
C THR A 303 20.13 14.60 -29.16
N ASN A 304 19.40 14.31 -28.08
CA ASN A 304 18.19 15.05 -27.69
C ASN A 304 18.07 15.21 -26.16
N LYS A 305 19.17 15.57 -25.49
CA LYS A 305 19.21 15.77 -24.03
C LYS A 305 18.11 16.73 -23.54
N ASP A 306 17.99 17.91 -24.17
CA ASP A 306 17.08 18.96 -23.70
C ASP A 306 15.61 18.57 -23.79
N GLY A 307 15.22 17.85 -24.86
CA GLY A 307 13.86 17.34 -25.01
C GLY A 307 13.50 16.28 -23.95
N ILE A 308 14.44 15.39 -23.65
CA ILE A 308 14.27 14.34 -22.63
C ILE A 308 14.31 14.94 -21.22
N ASP A 309 15.22 15.86 -20.92
CA ASP A 309 15.28 16.54 -19.62
C ASP A 309 14.00 17.33 -19.33
N ARG A 310 13.42 17.99 -20.35
CA ARG A 310 12.12 18.64 -20.22
C ARG A 310 11.02 17.63 -19.88
N PHE A 311 10.98 16.51 -20.59
CA PHE A 311 10.03 15.44 -20.32
C PHE A 311 10.16 14.90 -18.89
N PHE A 312 11.38 14.66 -18.42
CA PHE A 312 11.67 14.23 -17.07
C PHE A 312 11.23 15.25 -16.01
N ARG A 313 11.53 16.51 -16.23
CA ARG A 313 11.16 17.62 -15.33
C ARG A 313 9.65 17.71 -15.12
N GLU A 314 8.89 17.67 -16.17
CA GLU A 314 7.42 17.72 -16.12
C GLU A 314 6.84 16.54 -15.33
N GLY A 315 7.47 15.37 -15.37
CA GLY A 315 7.07 14.21 -14.53
C GLY A 315 7.26 14.49 -13.04
N ILE A 316 8.44 14.98 -12.65
CA ILE A 316 8.73 15.31 -11.25
C ILE A 316 7.85 16.47 -10.74
N GLU A 317 7.53 17.44 -11.59
CA GLU A 317 6.58 18.51 -11.25
C GLU A 317 5.19 17.97 -10.93
N ARG A 318 4.72 16.98 -11.69
CA ARG A 318 3.41 16.36 -11.54
C ARG A 318 3.27 15.53 -10.25
N MET A 319 4.36 14.93 -9.76
CA MET A 319 4.33 14.12 -8.55
C MET A 319 4.39 14.95 -7.25
N ARG A 320 4.62 16.25 -7.32
CA ARG A 320 4.74 17.09 -6.11
C ARG A 320 3.56 16.89 -5.15
N GLY A 321 3.89 16.71 -3.87
CA GLY A 321 2.88 16.56 -2.80
C GLY A 321 2.27 15.17 -2.71
N LYS A 322 2.73 14.21 -3.52
CA LYS A 322 2.30 12.80 -3.47
C LYS A 322 3.43 11.89 -3.02
N GLU A 323 3.07 10.75 -2.47
CA GLU A 323 4.04 9.70 -2.16
C GLU A 323 4.31 8.86 -3.42
N GLU A 324 5.49 9.03 -4.00
CA GLU A 324 5.92 8.25 -5.15
C GLU A 324 7.37 7.75 -4.98
N VAL A 325 7.70 6.64 -5.63
CA VAL A 325 9.07 6.14 -5.79
C VAL A 325 9.48 6.38 -7.23
N VAL A 326 10.46 7.24 -7.42
CA VAL A 326 10.91 7.64 -8.76
C VAL A 326 11.83 6.59 -9.34
N THR A 327 11.42 5.95 -10.42
CA THR A 327 12.33 5.13 -11.24
C THR A 327 13.30 6.04 -11.94
N ILE A 328 14.59 5.76 -11.81
CA ILE A 328 15.68 6.47 -12.49
C ILE A 328 16.38 5.56 -13.48
N ALA A 329 17.35 6.08 -14.18
CA ALA A 329 18.01 5.50 -15.34
C ALA A 329 17.17 5.64 -16.64
N MET A 330 17.55 4.95 -17.67
CA MET A 330 16.88 5.00 -18.97
C MET A 330 17.26 3.76 -19.77
N ARG A 331 16.32 3.21 -20.50
CA ARG A 331 16.57 2.24 -21.57
C ARG A 331 16.32 2.88 -22.93
N GLY A 332 16.61 2.16 -23.97
CA GLY A 332 16.33 2.61 -25.34
C GLY A 332 14.83 2.70 -25.63
N ASP A 333 14.51 3.17 -26.82
CA ASP A 333 13.13 3.36 -27.25
C ASP A 333 12.38 2.02 -27.35
N GLY A 334 11.15 1.99 -26.85
CA GLY A 334 10.33 0.77 -26.86
C GLY A 334 10.89 -0.37 -26.01
N ASP A 335 11.58 -0.05 -24.91
CA ASP A 335 12.18 -1.02 -23.99
C ASP A 335 13.35 -1.82 -24.60
N ALA A 336 13.98 -1.31 -25.64
CA ALA A 336 15.21 -1.87 -26.21
C ALA A 336 16.45 -1.42 -25.43
N PRO A 337 17.61 -2.07 -25.59
CA PRO A 337 18.90 -1.53 -25.15
C PRO A 337 19.18 -0.15 -25.78
N MET A 338 19.87 0.74 -25.05
CA MET A 338 20.18 2.09 -25.55
C MET A 338 21.12 2.11 -26.75
N GLY A 339 21.94 1.09 -26.92
CA GLY A 339 22.91 0.95 -28.00
C GLY A 339 23.48 -0.47 -28.08
N PRO A 340 24.28 -0.78 -29.12
CA PRO A 340 24.88 -2.09 -29.31
C PRO A 340 25.99 -2.40 -28.29
N ASP A 341 26.58 -1.37 -27.69
CA ASP A 341 27.68 -1.49 -26.76
C ASP A 341 27.29 -1.04 -25.35
N THR A 342 27.98 -1.58 -24.35
CA THR A 342 27.83 -1.18 -22.95
C THR A 342 28.35 0.23 -22.74
N ASP A 343 27.47 1.21 -22.55
CA ASP A 343 27.84 2.59 -22.20
C ASP A 343 27.42 2.94 -20.77
N THR A 344 28.16 2.38 -19.80
CA THR A 344 27.93 2.64 -18.36
C THR A 344 28.07 4.11 -18.03
N LYS A 345 28.99 4.84 -18.66
CA LYS A 345 29.21 6.27 -18.40
C LYS A 345 28.06 7.14 -18.89
N LEU A 346 27.45 6.79 -20.01
CA LEU A 346 26.26 7.49 -20.50
C LEU A 346 25.13 7.33 -19.50
N LEU A 347 24.89 6.10 -19.02
CA LEU A 347 23.81 5.81 -18.08
C LEU A 347 24.04 6.47 -16.71
N GLU A 348 25.26 6.45 -16.19
CA GLU A 348 25.65 7.18 -14.98
C GLU A 348 25.43 8.69 -15.10
N ASN A 349 25.75 9.28 -16.26
CA ASN A 349 25.50 10.69 -16.55
C ASN A 349 24.00 11.01 -16.62
N ILE A 350 23.20 10.15 -17.24
CA ILE A 350 21.74 10.31 -17.27
C ILE A 350 21.19 10.33 -15.85
N VAL A 351 21.59 9.38 -15.01
CA VAL A 351 21.16 9.31 -13.61
C VAL A 351 21.58 10.54 -12.82
N LYS A 352 22.79 11.04 -13.04
CA LYS A 352 23.25 12.28 -12.42
C LYS A 352 22.36 13.48 -12.79
N GLU A 353 21.98 13.62 -14.05
CA GLU A 353 21.09 14.69 -14.51
C GLU A 353 19.66 14.51 -14.00
N GLN A 354 19.12 13.28 -13.99
CA GLN A 354 17.82 12.98 -13.40
C GLN A 354 17.78 13.39 -11.92
N ARG A 355 18.81 13.05 -11.14
CA ARG A 355 18.93 13.44 -9.73
C ARG A 355 19.06 14.96 -9.55
N ARG A 356 19.73 15.66 -10.47
CA ARG A 356 19.76 17.13 -10.50
C ARG A 356 18.35 17.70 -10.71
N ILE A 357 17.61 17.17 -11.69
CA ILE A 357 16.22 17.58 -11.97
C ILE A 357 15.33 17.34 -10.74
N ILE A 358 15.43 16.17 -10.10
CA ILE A 358 14.69 15.86 -8.87
C ILE A 358 14.98 16.91 -7.79
N ALA A 359 16.25 17.24 -7.55
CA ALA A 359 16.63 18.22 -6.54
C ALA A 359 16.10 19.62 -6.85
N GLU A 360 16.23 20.07 -8.08
CA GLU A 360 15.75 21.39 -8.53
C GLU A 360 14.23 21.53 -8.41
N VAL A 361 13.50 20.52 -8.87
CA VAL A 361 12.03 20.56 -8.87
C VAL A 361 11.46 20.43 -7.47
N THR A 362 12.01 19.55 -6.66
CA THR A 362 11.50 19.32 -5.29
C THR A 362 11.99 20.35 -4.27
N GLY A 363 13.06 21.08 -4.58
CA GLY A 363 13.73 22.00 -3.66
C GLY A 363 14.45 21.29 -2.52
N LYS A 364 14.74 20.01 -2.65
CA LYS A 364 15.40 19.16 -1.64
C LYS A 364 16.52 18.36 -2.30
N SER A 365 17.50 17.89 -1.50
CA SER A 365 18.48 16.91 -2.01
C SER A 365 17.73 15.70 -2.63
N ALA A 366 18.25 15.22 -3.76
CA ALA A 366 17.69 14.03 -4.43
C ALA A 366 17.57 12.83 -3.48
N SER A 367 18.50 12.70 -2.51
CA SER A 367 18.46 11.65 -1.47
C SER A 367 17.23 11.69 -0.55
N LYS A 368 16.43 12.75 -0.59
CA LYS A 368 15.18 12.88 0.18
C LYS A 368 13.95 12.43 -0.60
N THR A 369 14.10 12.16 -1.89
CA THR A 369 13.08 11.58 -2.75
C THR A 369 13.41 10.11 -2.94
N PRO A 370 12.52 9.17 -2.60
CA PRO A 370 12.76 7.74 -2.84
C PRO A 370 13.01 7.49 -4.32
N GLN A 371 14.09 6.83 -4.65
CA GLN A 371 14.50 6.50 -6.02
C GLN A 371 14.77 5.01 -6.15
N LEU A 372 14.49 4.47 -7.32
CA LEU A 372 14.67 3.07 -7.64
C LEU A 372 15.37 2.93 -8.99
N TRP A 373 16.34 2.03 -9.06
CA TRP A 373 17.03 1.66 -10.32
C TRP A 373 16.87 0.15 -10.53
N ALA A 374 16.15 -0.21 -11.58
CA ALA A 374 15.92 -1.61 -11.93
C ALA A 374 17.08 -2.17 -12.75
N LEU A 375 17.68 -3.24 -12.27
CA LEU A 375 18.74 -3.97 -12.97
C LEU A 375 18.12 -5.07 -13.84
N TYR A 376 17.36 -4.67 -14.86
CA TYR A 376 16.71 -5.56 -15.80
C TYR A 376 17.53 -5.68 -17.10
N SER A 377 17.59 -6.91 -17.63
CA SER A 377 18.25 -7.19 -18.91
C SER A 377 19.71 -6.71 -18.96
N GLU A 378 20.12 -5.94 -19.95
CA GLU A 378 21.48 -5.42 -20.13
C GLU A 378 21.97 -4.53 -18.98
N VAL A 379 21.06 -3.92 -18.22
CA VAL A 379 21.43 -3.05 -17.09
C VAL A 379 22.08 -3.85 -15.96
N LEU A 380 21.71 -5.11 -15.78
CA LEU A 380 22.39 -6.01 -14.85
C LEU A 380 23.82 -6.30 -15.30
N GLU A 381 24.06 -6.49 -16.61
CA GLU A 381 25.39 -6.68 -17.14
C GLU A 381 26.26 -5.43 -16.97
N TYR A 382 25.69 -4.23 -17.12
CA TYR A 382 26.38 -2.97 -16.84
C TYR A 382 26.79 -2.85 -15.38
N TYR A 383 25.94 -3.27 -14.48
CA TYR A 383 26.23 -3.32 -13.04
C TYR A 383 27.38 -4.29 -12.74
N ASP A 384 27.38 -5.47 -13.34
CA ASP A 384 28.44 -6.47 -13.18
C ASP A 384 29.79 -6.00 -13.79
N GLN A 385 29.76 -5.06 -14.73
CA GLN A 385 30.94 -4.41 -15.30
C GLN A 385 31.41 -3.20 -14.48
N GLY A 386 30.80 -2.91 -13.31
CA GLY A 386 31.24 -1.89 -12.37
C GLY A 386 30.53 -0.54 -12.52
N MET A 387 29.34 -0.48 -13.14
CA MET A 387 28.51 0.71 -13.14
C MET A 387 28.24 1.18 -11.71
N GLN A 388 28.39 2.48 -11.47
CA GLN A 388 28.26 3.06 -10.15
C GLN A 388 26.82 3.50 -9.88
N ILE A 389 26.23 2.98 -8.81
CA ILE A 389 24.91 3.35 -8.33
C ILE A 389 25.08 4.13 -7.01
N PRO A 390 24.42 5.30 -6.83
CA PRO A 390 24.46 6.02 -5.57
C PRO A 390 23.89 5.22 -4.40
N ASP A 391 24.52 5.24 -3.22
CA ASP A 391 24.17 4.45 -2.04
C ASP A 391 22.74 4.70 -1.51
N ASP A 392 22.15 5.86 -1.83
CA ASP A 392 20.78 6.23 -1.43
C ASP A 392 19.70 5.81 -2.45
N VAL A 393 20.06 5.07 -3.48
CA VAL A 393 19.16 4.55 -4.52
C VAL A 393 18.83 3.08 -4.23
N MET A 394 17.55 2.74 -4.23
CA MET A 394 17.12 1.35 -4.13
C MET A 394 17.47 0.60 -5.40
N ILE A 395 18.17 -0.51 -5.27
CA ILE A 395 18.41 -1.45 -6.36
C ILE A 395 17.26 -2.45 -6.41
N LEU A 396 16.63 -2.58 -7.57
CA LEU A 396 15.65 -3.61 -7.83
C LEU A 396 16.32 -4.71 -8.67
N LEU A 397 16.41 -5.90 -8.11
CA LEU A 397 16.86 -7.09 -8.82
C LEU A 397 15.63 -7.78 -9.41
N CYS A 398 15.74 -8.16 -10.67
CA CYS A 398 14.66 -8.79 -11.42
C CYS A 398 15.02 -10.26 -11.69
N ASP A 399 14.01 -11.11 -11.81
CA ASP A 399 14.14 -12.34 -12.56
C ASP A 399 14.16 -12.04 -14.07
N ASP A 400 14.55 -13.02 -14.86
CA ASP A 400 14.42 -12.91 -16.31
C ASP A 400 13.04 -13.42 -16.79
N ASN A 401 12.79 -13.32 -18.10
CA ASN A 401 11.52 -13.78 -18.69
C ASN A 401 11.27 -15.30 -18.57
N TRP A 402 12.24 -16.06 -18.05
CA TRP A 402 12.16 -17.49 -17.82
C TRP A 402 11.95 -17.84 -16.33
N GLY A 403 11.91 -16.82 -15.46
CA GLY A 403 11.76 -16.96 -14.02
C GLY A 403 13.07 -17.27 -13.29
N ASP A 404 14.22 -17.10 -13.95
CA ASP A 404 15.54 -17.32 -13.34
C ASP A 404 15.98 -16.08 -12.55
N VAL A 405 16.19 -16.23 -11.25
CA VAL A 405 16.80 -15.18 -10.40
C VAL A 405 18.31 -15.25 -10.56
N ARG A 406 18.86 -14.38 -11.39
CA ARG A 406 20.29 -14.37 -11.77
C ARG A 406 21.19 -13.75 -10.71
N ARG A 407 20.64 -12.88 -9.85
CA ARG A 407 21.39 -12.21 -8.79
C ARG A 407 20.54 -12.05 -7.53
N LEU A 408 21.17 -12.27 -6.39
CA LEU A 408 20.62 -11.98 -5.08
C LEU A 408 21.35 -10.78 -4.45
N PRO A 409 20.73 -10.06 -3.49
CA PRO A 409 21.44 -9.05 -2.72
C PRO A 409 22.67 -9.67 -2.05
N GLU A 410 23.78 -8.94 -2.05
CA GLU A 410 24.93 -9.30 -1.24
C GLU A 410 24.66 -9.01 0.23
N PRO A 411 25.19 -9.83 1.15
CA PRO A 411 24.94 -9.65 2.60
C PRO A 411 25.44 -8.31 3.13
#